data_10a3a0071720d93e8278407974c10b61
#
_entry.id   10a3a0071720d93e8278407974c10b61
#
_cell.length_a   1.000
_cell.length_b   1.000
_cell.length_c   1.000
_cell.angle_alpha   90.00
_cell.angle_beta   90.00
_cell.angle_gamma   90.00
#
_symmetry.space_group_name_H-M   'P 1'
#
loop_
_entity.id
_entity.type
_entity.pdbx_description
1 polymer ?
#
loop_
_entity_poly.entity_id
_entity_poly.type
_entity_poly.pdbx_seq_one_letter_code
_entity_poly.pdbx_strand_id
1 'polypeptide(L)'
;MITTILIILNIVLLEIVLSIDNAAVLSTMVGQLTKSEQKKALTWGILGAYLFRGVALLFASILVKLVWLKVIGGLYLIYLGIKSFTHGDAKKEKHPVKLPFLNTFWSTVVMVEFMDIIFSIDNIFSAVAFTNNFWIICLGVFIGILAIRFATTKMIELVKKFPVIEKIAFIVLTVLGIKLVLSVILPQLNSELVDLLFSLITLLSFLVPVIINKLYLNKLNS
;
A
#
# COMPACT_ATOMS: atom_id res chain seq x y z
N MET A 1 -14.74 -5.20 28.16
CA MET A 1 -15.42 -4.75 26.93
C MET A 1 -14.83 -3.44 26.38
N ILE A 2 -14.76 -2.34 27.14
CA ILE A 2 -14.15 -1.07 26.68
C ILE A 2 -12.70 -1.26 26.27
N THR A 3 -11.89 -1.96 27.07
CA THR A 3 -10.49 -2.24 26.78
C THR A 3 -10.31 -2.99 25.45
N THR A 4 -11.16 -3.97 25.17
CA THR A 4 -11.13 -4.74 23.91
C THR A 4 -11.42 -3.84 22.71
N ILE A 5 -12.43 -2.96 22.83
CA ILE A 5 -12.77 -1.99 21.76
C ILE A 5 -11.60 -1.04 21.52
N LEU A 6 -10.95 -0.54 22.57
CA LEU A 6 -9.79 0.34 22.45
C LEU A 6 -8.60 -0.37 21.77
N ILE A 7 -8.35 -1.64 22.11
CA ILE A 7 -7.29 -2.43 21.43
C ILE A 7 -7.60 -2.57 19.94
N ILE A 8 -8.83 -2.96 19.59
CA ILE A 8 -9.24 -3.09 18.17
C ILE A 8 -9.08 -1.74 17.46
N LEU A 9 -9.53 -0.65 18.07
CA LEU A 9 -9.40 0.69 17.49
C LEU A 9 -7.94 1.07 17.27
N ASN A 10 -7.05 0.79 18.23
CA ASN A 10 -5.63 1.05 18.08
C ASN A 10 -5.01 0.23 16.94
N ILE A 11 -5.36 -1.06 16.83
CA ILE A 11 -4.89 -1.90 15.71
C ILE A 11 -5.38 -1.34 14.37
N VAL A 12 -6.65 -0.95 14.26
CA VAL A 12 -7.23 -0.36 13.04
C VAL A 12 -6.51 0.95 12.67
N LEU A 13 -6.30 1.83 13.65
CA LEU A 13 -5.60 3.09 13.42
C LEU A 13 -4.15 2.85 12.97
N LEU A 14 -3.46 1.92 13.61
CA LEU A 14 -2.11 1.53 13.25
C LEU A 14 -2.06 0.98 11.81
N GLU A 15 -2.96 0.06 11.46
CA GLU A 15 -3.08 -0.47 10.09
C GLU A 15 -3.30 0.65 9.07
N ILE A 16 -4.19 1.60 9.34
CA ILE A 16 -4.46 2.73 8.44
C ILE A 16 -3.20 3.59 8.27
N VAL A 17 -2.57 3.96 9.39
CA VAL A 17 -1.42 4.88 9.37
C VAL A 17 -0.21 4.24 8.70
N LEU A 18 0.11 2.99 9.04
CA LEU A 18 1.27 2.26 8.48
C LEU A 18 1.04 1.76 7.04
N SER A 19 -0.18 1.82 6.53
CA SER A 19 -0.53 1.30 5.21
C SER A 19 -0.98 2.39 4.21
N ILE A 20 -0.75 3.66 4.51
CA ILE A 20 -1.05 4.75 3.57
C ILE A 20 -0.18 4.64 2.31
N ASP A 21 1.08 4.30 2.47
CA ASP A 21 2.02 4.01 1.39
C ASP A 21 1.57 2.79 0.58
N ASN A 22 1.05 1.73 1.22
CA ASN A 22 0.48 0.58 0.55
C ASN A 22 -0.71 0.98 -0.34
N ALA A 23 -1.60 1.87 0.16
CA ALA A 23 -2.71 2.39 -0.63
C ALA A 23 -2.21 3.15 -1.88
N ALA A 24 -1.11 3.90 -1.77
CA ALA A 24 -0.49 4.58 -2.89
C ALA A 24 0.05 3.58 -3.93
N VAL A 25 0.78 2.55 -3.50
CA VAL A 25 1.28 1.47 -4.36
C VAL A 25 0.13 0.78 -5.09
N LEU A 26 -0.88 0.31 -4.34
CA LEU A 26 -2.04 -0.37 -4.89
C LEU A 26 -2.81 0.50 -5.89
N SER A 27 -2.92 1.82 -5.61
CA SER A 27 -3.59 2.76 -6.51
C SER A 27 -2.91 2.88 -7.87
N THR A 28 -1.59 2.85 -7.92
CA THR A 28 -0.84 2.90 -9.18
C THR A 28 -1.00 1.61 -9.98
N MET A 29 -0.97 0.45 -9.32
CA MET A 29 -1.12 -0.85 -9.97
C MET A 29 -2.54 -1.05 -10.51
N VAL A 30 -3.55 -0.88 -9.66
CA VAL A 30 -4.97 -1.04 -10.00
C VAL A 30 -5.46 0.08 -10.93
N GLY A 31 -4.91 1.29 -10.79
CA GLY A 31 -5.24 2.46 -11.60
C GLY A 31 -5.07 2.27 -13.11
N GLN A 32 -4.21 1.31 -13.51
CA GLN A 32 -3.95 0.96 -14.91
C GLN A 32 -5.08 0.13 -15.55
N LEU A 33 -5.95 -0.49 -14.75
CA LEU A 33 -7.08 -1.27 -15.21
C LEU A 33 -8.26 -0.36 -15.62
N THR A 34 -9.22 -0.92 -16.36
CA THR A 34 -10.48 -0.23 -16.65
C THR A 34 -11.31 -0.01 -15.37
N LYS A 35 -12.21 0.96 -15.35
CA LYS A 35 -13.05 1.25 -14.16
C LYS A 35 -13.80 0.02 -13.62
N SER A 36 -14.30 -0.83 -14.51
CA SER A 36 -14.99 -2.07 -14.15
C SER A 36 -14.03 -3.07 -13.51
N GLU A 37 -12.85 -3.25 -14.12
CA GLU A 37 -11.81 -4.15 -13.62
C GLU A 37 -11.22 -3.65 -12.30
N GLN A 38 -11.07 -2.33 -12.10
CA GLN A 38 -10.60 -1.76 -10.83
C GLN A 38 -11.47 -2.20 -9.65
N LYS A 39 -12.80 -2.09 -9.78
CA LYS A 39 -13.73 -2.54 -8.73
C LYS A 39 -13.57 -4.03 -8.46
N LYS A 40 -13.52 -4.85 -9.52
CA LYS A 40 -13.33 -6.30 -9.39
C LYS A 40 -11.98 -6.65 -8.74
N ALA A 41 -10.88 -6.00 -9.19
CA ALA A 41 -9.55 -6.23 -8.62
C ALA A 41 -9.49 -5.87 -7.14
N LEU A 42 -10.08 -4.73 -6.74
CA LEU A 42 -10.15 -4.35 -5.32
C LEU A 42 -10.99 -5.34 -4.50
N THR A 43 -12.10 -5.87 -5.05
CA THR A 43 -12.94 -6.85 -4.36
C THR A 43 -12.21 -8.20 -4.19
N TRP A 44 -11.59 -8.70 -5.26
CA TRP A 44 -10.76 -9.91 -5.17
C TRP A 44 -9.57 -9.70 -4.23
N GLY A 45 -8.96 -8.51 -4.27
CA GLY A 45 -7.91 -8.12 -3.38
C GLY A 45 -8.32 -8.09 -1.89
N ILE A 46 -9.59 -7.75 -1.55
CA ILE A 46 -10.08 -7.88 -0.16
C ILE A 46 -10.10 -9.34 0.26
N LEU A 47 -10.63 -10.24 -0.58
CA LEU A 47 -10.70 -11.66 -0.27
C LEU A 47 -9.31 -12.28 -0.12
N GLY A 48 -8.39 -11.95 -1.05
CA GLY A 48 -7.00 -12.38 -0.98
C GLY A 48 -6.30 -11.87 0.28
N ALA A 49 -6.41 -10.57 0.55
CA ALA A 49 -5.82 -9.97 1.73
C ALA A 49 -6.33 -10.59 3.05
N TYR A 50 -7.61 -10.90 3.16
CA TYR A 50 -8.17 -11.58 4.33
C TYR A 50 -7.60 -12.99 4.48
N LEU A 51 -7.55 -13.76 3.39
CA LEU A 51 -7.00 -15.11 3.40
C LEU A 51 -5.50 -15.08 3.77
N PHE A 52 -4.72 -14.28 3.04
CA PHE A 52 -3.27 -14.25 3.25
C PHE A 52 -2.88 -13.67 4.60
N ARG A 53 -3.52 -12.60 5.08
CA ARG A 53 -3.25 -12.06 6.42
C ARG A 53 -3.74 -12.97 7.53
N GLY A 54 -4.87 -13.66 7.35
CA GLY A 54 -5.30 -14.69 8.29
C GLY A 54 -4.26 -15.81 8.42
N VAL A 55 -3.78 -16.33 7.29
CA VAL A 55 -2.68 -17.32 7.25
C VAL A 55 -1.39 -16.75 7.80
N ALA A 56 -1.04 -15.52 7.43
CA ALA A 56 0.17 -14.84 7.89
C ALA A 56 0.18 -14.64 9.43
N LEU A 57 -0.97 -14.33 10.03
CA LEU A 57 -1.11 -14.24 11.49
C LEU A 57 -0.87 -15.59 12.18
N LEU A 58 -1.36 -16.70 11.58
CA LEU A 58 -1.11 -18.04 12.11
C LEU A 58 0.37 -18.43 12.03
N PHE A 59 1.07 -17.98 10.99
CA PHE A 59 2.47 -18.32 10.73
C PHE A 59 3.43 -17.14 10.94
N ALA A 60 3.03 -16.13 11.71
CA ALA A 60 3.81 -14.91 11.92
C ALA A 60 5.27 -15.16 12.29
N SER A 61 5.53 -16.14 13.19
CA SER A 61 6.88 -16.52 13.61
C SER A 61 7.77 -17.10 12.49
N ILE A 62 7.18 -17.63 11.43
CA ILE A 62 7.87 -18.15 10.25
C ILE A 62 8.12 -17.02 9.25
N LEU A 63 7.12 -16.17 9.04
CA LEU A 63 7.18 -15.07 8.08
C LEU A 63 8.28 -14.05 8.40
N VAL A 64 8.56 -13.82 9.71
CA VAL A 64 9.69 -12.97 10.14
C VAL A 64 11.01 -13.38 9.50
N LYS A 65 11.19 -14.68 9.29
CA LYS A 65 12.43 -15.24 8.77
C LYS A 65 12.57 -15.11 7.25
N LEU A 66 11.48 -14.77 6.55
CA LEU A 66 11.46 -14.65 5.08
C LEU A 66 11.91 -13.27 4.59
N VAL A 67 13.08 -12.85 5.06
CA VAL A 67 13.67 -11.52 4.75
C VAL A 67 13.84 -11.29 3.25
N TRP A 68 14.06 -12.35 2.47
CA TRP A 68 14.21 -12.29 1.02
C TRP A 68 12.95 -11.76 0.31
N LEU A 69 11.75 -11.91 0.88
CA LEU A 69 10.50 -11.35 0.34
C LEU A 69 10.57 -9.81 0.28
N LYS A 70 11.14 -9.19 1.32
CA LYS A 70 11.32 -7.72 1.34
C LYS A 70 12.25 -7.26 0.23
N VAL A 71 13.31 -8.00 -0.05
CA VAL A 71 14.26 -7.68 -1.13
C VAL A 71 13.58 -7.77 -2.48
N ILE A 72 12.87 -8.85 -2.77
CA ILE A 72 12.17 -9.04 -4.06
C ILE A 72 11.09 -7.95 -4.24
N GLY A 73 10.27 -7.72 -3.23
CA GLY A 73 9.24 -6.67 -3.27
C GLY A 73 9.83 -5.28 -3.45
N GLY A 74 10.90 -4.95 -2.71
CA GLY A 74 11.58 -3.66 -2.82
C GLY A 74 12.20 -3.44 -4.20
N LEU A 75 12.88 -4.43 -4.76
CA LEU A 75 13.44 -4.37 -6.12
C LEU A 75 12.34 -4.20 -7.18
N TYR A 76 11.20 -4.88 -7.00
CA TYR A 76 10.06 -4.72 -7.89
C TYR A 76 9.47 -3.30 -7.83
N LEU A 77 9.34 -2.70 -6.64
CA LEU A 77 8.88 -1.32 -6.49
C LEU A 77 9.85 -0.31 -7.13
N ILE A 78 11.16 -0.50 -6.94
CA ILE A 78 12.18 0.32 -7.58
C ILE A 78 12.06 0.22 -9.11
N TYR A 79 11.91 -1.01 -9.63
CA TYR A 79 11.71 -1.22 -11.06
C TYR A 79 10.47 -0.49 -11.59
N LEU A 80 9.32 -0.60 -10.91
CA LEU A 80 8.08 0.11 -11.30
C LEU A 80 8.26 1.62 -11.29
N GLY A 81 8.86 2.16 -10.23
CA GLY A 81 9.10 3.58 -10.08
C GLY A 81 10.01 4.12 -11.18
N ILE A 82 11.17 3.50 -11.40
CA ILE A 82 12.13 3.92 -12.44
C ILE A 82 11.54 3.80 -13.84
N LYS A 83 10.86 2.69 -14.14
CA LYS A 83 10.22 2.48 -15.45
C LYS A 83 9.24 3.59 -15.81
N SER A 84 8.52 4.13 -14.83
CA SER A 84 7.60 5.24 -15.03
C SER A 84 8.30 6.54 -15.45
N PHE A 85 9.53 6.77 -14.97
CA PHE A 85 10.31 7.97 -15.33
C PHE A 85 10.99 7.83 -16.69
N THR A 86 11.41 6.63 -17.08
CA THR A 86 12.15 6.40 -18.33
C THR A 86 11.26 6.39 -19.57
N HIS A 87 9.97 6.11 -19.40
CA HIS A 87 9.00 6.09 -20.51
C HIS A 87 8.17 7.39 -20.51
N GLY A 88 8.84 8.54 -20.41
CA GLY A 88 8.21 9.87 -20.41
C GLY A 88 7.17 10.04 -21.51
N ASP A 89 6.10 10.78 -21.25
CA ASP A 89 4.99 11.34 -22.06
C ASP A 89 4.64 10.75 -23.46
N ALA A 90 5.37 9.74 -23.94
CA ALA A 90 5.02 9.02 -25.14
C ALA A 90 3.81 8.13 -24.86
N LYS A 91 2.63 8.64 -25.27
CA LYS A 91 1.34 7.95 -25.37
C LYS A 91 1.17 6.88 -24.29
N LYS A 92 0.36 7.16 -23.28
CA LYS A 92 -0.08 6.26 -22.19
C LYS A 92 -0.30 4.80 -22.66
N GLU A 93 0.77 4.13 -23.02
CA GLU A 93 0.75 2.69 -23.04
C GLU A 93 0.76 2.29 -21.58
N LYS A 94 -0.44 2.05 -21.09
CA LYS A 94 -0.66 1.36 -19.84
C LYS A 94 0.08 0.03 -19.96
N HIS A 95 1.27 -0.07 -19.37
CA HIS A 95 1.96 -1.33 -19.26
C HIS A 95 1.55 -2.02 -17.96
N PRO A 96 0.40 -2.66 -17.94
CA PRO A 96 0.02 -3.47 -16.79
C PRO A 96 1.08 -4.55 -16.63
N VAL A 97 1.35 -4.90 -15.37
CA VAL A 97 2.20 -6.04 -15.06
C VAL A 97 1.62 -7.25 -15.77
N LYS A 98 2.39 -7.86 -16.67
CA LYS A 98 2.01 -9.10 -17.32
C LYS A 98 2.85 -10.23 -16.76
N LEU A 99 2.22 -11.09 -15.99
CA LEU A 99 2.80 -12.37 -15.63
C LEU A 99 2.63 -13.34 -16.81
N PRO A 100 3.65 -14.17 -17.14
CA PRO A 100 3.48 -15.22 -18.12
C PRO A 100 2.29 -16.10 -17.73
N PHE A 101 1.47 -16.47 -18.71
CA PHE A 101 0.25 -17.29 -18.57
C PHE A 101 -0.99 -16.63 -17.96
N LEU A 102 -0.93 -15.35 -17.52
CA LEU A 102 -2.06 -14.61 -16.96
C LEU A 102 -2.44 -13.42 -17.86
N ASN A 103 -3.74 -13.15 -17.97
CA ASN A 103 -4.18 -11.90 -18.58
C ASN A 103 -3.85 -10.71 -17.67
N THR A 104 -3.94 -9.51 -18.23
CA THR A 104 -3.62 -8.25 -17.52
C THR A 104 -4.35 -8.10 -16.19
N PHE A 105 -5.63 -8.44 -16.13
CA PHE A 105 -6.44 -8.36 -14.92
C PHE A 105 -5.91 -9.25 -13.81
N TRP A 106 -5.75 -10.55 -14.08
CA TRP A 106 -5.27 -11.51 -13.08
C TRP A 106 -3.80 -11.28 -12.71
N SER A 107 -2.97 -10.85 -13.68
CA SER A 107 -1.59 -10.44 -13.37
C SER A 107 -1.57 -9.29 -12.36
N THR A 108 -2.44 -8.29 -12.54
CA THR A 108 -2.56 -7.17 -11.59
C THR A 108 -3.06 -7.64 -10.23
N VAL A 109 -4.10 -8.50 -10.18
CA VAL A 109 -4.63 -9.03 -8.91
C VAL A 109 -3.55 -9.79 -8.15
N VAL A 110 -2.86 -10.73 -8.80
CA VAL A 110 -1.79 -11.53 -8.16
C VAL A 110 -0.66 -10.64 -7.64
N MET A 111 -0.24 -9.64 -8.41
CA MET A 111 0.83 -8.72 -7.98
C MET A 111 0.39 -7.80 -6.84
N VAL A 112 -0.87 -7.36 -6.84
CA VAL A 112 -1.46 -6.61 -5.73
C VAL A 112 -1.43 -7.44 -4.45
N GLU A 113 -1.85 -8.71 -4.51
CA GLU A 113 -1.82 -9.60 -3.36
C GLU A 113 -0.39 -9.89 -2.89
N PHE A 114 0.53 -10.12 -3.82
CA PHE A 114 1.93 -10.32 -3.50
C PHE A 114 2.53 -9.12 -2.76
N MET A 115 2.25 -7.91 -3.23
CA MET A 115 2.71 -6.68 -2.55
C MET A 115 2.04 -6.51 -1.19
N ASP A 116 0.74 -6.82 -1.08
CA ASP A 116 0.03 -6.73 0.21
C ASP A 116 0.63 -7.70 1.25
N ILE A 117 1.04 -8.90 0.84
CA ILE A 117 1.75 -9.85 1.72
C ILE A 117 3.07 -9.24 2.22
N ILE A 118 3.88 -8.67 1.31
CA ILE A 118 5.18 -8.10 1.66
C ILE A 118 5.03 -6.98 2.69
N PHE A 119 4.10 -6.06 2.46
CA PHE A 119 3.85 -4.95 3.38
C PHE A 119 3.19 -5.38 4.69
N SER A 120 2.40 -6.46 4.67
CA SER A 120 1.68 -6.92 5.85
C SER A 120 2.58 -7.58 6.90
N ILE A 121 3.79 -8.00 6.54
CA ILE A 121 4.70 -8.67 7.48
C ILE A 121 4.99 -7.77 8.68
N ASP A 122 5.35 -6.51 8.46
CA ASP A 122 5.68 -5.56 9.53
C ASP A 122 4.43 -5.15 10.34
N ASN A 123 3.29 -4.97 9.66
CA ASN A 123 2.03 -4.61 10.31
C ASN A 123 1.50 -5.71 11.24
N ILE A 124 1.71 -6.99 10.88
CA ILE A 124 1.32 -8.12 11.72
C ILE A 124 2.08 -8.09 13.05
N PHE A 125 3.38 -7.75 13.04
CA PHE A 125 4.16 -7.66 14.28
C PHE A 125 3.67 -6.54 15.18
N SER A 126 3.42 -5.38 14.61
CA SER A 126 2.88 -4.25 15.34
C SER A 126 1.51 -4.59 15.94
N ALA A 127 0.64 -5.30 15.22
CA ALA A 127 -0.66 -5.72 15.73
C ALA A 127 -0.56 -6.73 16.90
N VAL A 128 0.38 -7.69 16.81
CA VAL A 128 0.62 -8.69 17.88
C VAL A 128 1.16 -8.04 19.15
N ALA A 129 1.86 -6.90 19.07
CA ALA A 129 2.35 -6.18 20.24
C ALA A 129 1.21 -5.62 21.13
N PHE A 130 0.01 -5.38 20.60
CA PHE A 130 -1.12 -4.85 21.37
C PHE A 130 -1.85 -5.91 22.19
N THR A 131 -1.87 -7.16 21.75
CA THR A 131 -2.59 -8.24 22.45
C THR A 131 -2.15 -9.61 21.92
N ASN A 132 -2.21 -10.62 22.80
CA ASN A 132 -2.00 -12.03 22.44
C ASN A 132 -3.29 -12.73 21.98
N ASN A 133 -4.42 -12.02 21.97
CA ASN A 133 -5.70 -12.61 21.56
C ASN A 133 -5.83 -12.59 20.04
N PHE A 134 -5.66 -13.75 19.41
CA PHE A 134 -5.72 -13.94 17.98
C PHE A 134 -6.99 -13.35 17.33
N TRP A 135 -8.16 -13.53 17.93
CA TRP A 135 -9.43 -13.05 17.37
C TRP A 135 -9.54 -11.52 17.39
N ILE A 136 -8.98 -10.87 18.44
CA ILE A 136 -8.95 -9.41 18.53
C ILE A 136 -8.02 -8.84 17.47
N ILE A 137 -6.85 -9.47 17.27
CA ILE A 137 -5.92 -9.09 16.21
C ILE A 137 -6.58 -9.24 14.84
N CYS A 138 -7.19 -10.40 14.55
CA CYS A 138 -7.87 -10.63 13.29
C CYS A 138 -8.95 -9.58 13.00
N LEU A 139 -9.79 -9.25 13.98
CA LEU A 139 -10.83 -8.23 13.82
C LEU A 139 -10.22 -6.86 13.49
N GLY A 140 -9.20 -6.41 14.24
CA GLY A 140 -8.56 -5.14 14.00
C GLY A 140 -7.92 -5.06 12.62
N VAL A 141 -7.13 -6.07 12.25
CA VAL A 141 -6.46 -6.17 10.95
C VAL A 141 -7.47 -6.23 9.79
N PHE A 142 -8.55 -7.01 9.93
CA PHE A 142 -9.56 -7.13 8.86
C PHE A 142 -10.34 -5.83 8.63
N ILE A 143 -10.67 -5.10 9.70
CA ILE A 143 -11.26 -3.76 9.59
C ILE A 143 -10.26 -2.80 8.94
N GLY A 144 -8.98 -2.88 9.33
CA GLY A 144 -7.91 -2.09 8.72
C GLY A 144 -7.77 -2.33 7.21
N ILE A 145 -7.82 -3.59 6.76
CA ILE A 145 -7.80 -3.94 5.32
C ILE A 145 -8.95 -3.25 4.57
N LEU A 146 -10.16 -3.25 5.10
CA LEU A 146 -11.28 -2.54 4.47
C LEU A 146 -11.03 -1.04 4.37
N ALA A 147 -10.50 -0.43 5.43
CA ALA A 147 -10.16 0.99 5.43
C ALA A 147 -9.09 1.32 4.37
N ILE A 148 -8.05 0.49 4.23
CA ILE A 148 -7.00 0.65 3.22
C ILE A 148 -7.58 0.52 1.80
N ARG A 149 -8.46 -0.45 1.54
CA ARG A 149 -9.09 -0.61 0.22
C ARG A 149 -9.97 0.60 -0.14
N PHE A 150 -10.67 1.16 0.85
CA PHE A 150 -11.40 2.41 0.67
C PHE A 150 -10.45 3.58 0.35
N ALA A 151 -9.36 3.72 1.11
CA ALA A 151 -8.31 4.71 0.86
C ALA A 151 -7.69 4.55 -0.54
N THR A 152 -7.41 3.32 -0.98
CA THR A 152 -6.90 3.01 -2.33
C THR A 152 -7.86 3.48 -3.41
N THR A 153 -9.17 3.26 -3.24
CA THR A 153 -10.18 3.73 -4.20
C THR A 153 -10.15 5.26 -4.33
N LYS A 154 -10.09 5.96 -3.20
CA LYS A 154 -9.98 7.43 -3.19
C LYS A 154 -8.66 7.92 -3.79
N MET A 155 -7.57 7.21 -3.54
CA MET A 155 -6.27 7.52 -4.12
C MET A 155 -6.28 7.36 -5.65
N ILE A 156 -6.91 6.32 -6.20
CA ILE A 156 -7.08 6.14 -7.66
C ILE A 156 -7.84 7.33 -8.27
N GLU A 157 -8.91 7.80 -7.63
CA GLU A 157 -9.67 8.97 -8.07
C GLU A 157 -8.78 10.22 -8.05
N LEU A 158 -7.99 10.40 -6.99
CA LEU A 158 -7.11 11.53 -6.80
C LEU A 158 -5.99 11.58 -7.85
N VAL A 159 -5.32 10.46 -8.09
CA VAL A 159 -4.27 10.31 -9.11
C VAL A 159 -4.81 10.65 -10.51
N LYS A 160 -6.05 10.20 -10.83
CA LYS A 160 -6.68 10.53 -12.12
C LYS A 160 -7.01 12.00 -12.28
N LYS A 161 -7.39 12.68 -11.19
CA LYS A 161 -7.75 14.09 -11.18
C LYS A 161 -6.54 15.01 -11.26
N PHE A 162 -5.41 14.60 -10.68
CA PHE A 162 -4.21 15.41 -10.56
C PHE A 162 -2.98 14.65 -11.09
N PRO A 163 -2.56 14.87 -12.36
CA PRO A 163 -1.42 14.13 -12.95
C PRO A 163 -0.10 14.28 -12.21
N VAL A 164 0.08 15.39 -11.46
CA VAL A 164 1.26 15.58 -10.59
C VAL A 164 1.32 14.51 -9.51
N ILE A 165 0.17 14.07 -8.99
CA ILE A 165 0.09 13.03 -7.95
C ILE A 165 0.57 11.69 -8.49
N GLU A 166 0.35 11.39 -9.78
CA GLU A 166 0.87 10.17 -10.42
C GLU A 166 2.40 10.14 -10.36
N LYS A 167 3.07 11.26 -10.68
CA LYS A 167 4.54 11.35 -10.59
C LYS A 167 5.03 11.19 -9.14
N ILE A 168 4.34 11.84 -8.19
CA ILE A 168 4.65 11.71 -6.76
C ILE A 168 4.49 10.25 -6.32
N ALA A 169 3.42 9.57 -6.74
CA ALA A 169 3.19 8.17 -6.41
C ALA A 169 4.36 7.28 -6.87
N PHE A 170 4.91 7.49 -8.05
CA PHE A 170 6.07 6.74 -8.53
C PHE A 170 7.37 7.07 -7.79
N ILE A 171 7.54 8.32 -7.32
CA ILE A 171 8.66 8.68 -6.44
C ILE A 171 8.53 7.93 -5.11
N VAL A 172 7.35 7.97 -4.50
CA VAL A 172 7.05 7.27 -3.24
C VAL A 172 7.30 5.76 -3.40
N LEU A 173 6.84 5.15 -4.51
CA LEU A 173 7.13 3.74 -4.84
C LEU A 173 8.62 3.44 -4.85
N THR A 174 9.42 4.28 -5.51
CA THR A 174 10.87 4.07 -5.60
C THR A 174 11.52 4.17 -4.23
N VAL A 175 11.18 5.21 -3.45
CA VAL A 175 11.73 5.42 -2.11
C VAL A 175 11.32 4.31 -1.15
N LEU A 176 10.05 3.86 -1.22
CA LEU A 176 9.57 2.73 -0.44
C LEU A 176 10.31 1.44 -0.80
N GLY A 177 10.53 1.20 -2.09
CA GLY A 177 11.32 0.05 -2.54
C GLY A 177 12.76 0.08 -2.01
N ILE A 178 13.42 1.25 -2.04
CA ILE A 178 14.75 1.44 -1.47
C ILE A 178 14.73 1.19 0.04
N LYS A 179 13.76 1.76 0.77
CA LYS A 179 13.58 1.50 2.20
C LYS A 179 13.45 0.01 2.49
N LEU A 180 12.62 -0.70 1.72
CA LEU A 180 12.37 -2.13 1.91
C LEU A 180 13.67 -2.96 1.74
N VAL A 181 14.46 -2.68 0.70
CA VAL A 181 15.74 -3.36 0.47
C VAL A 181 16.75 -3.02 1.57
N LEU A 182 16.89 -1.74 1.92
CA LEU A 182 17.83 -1.29 2.94
C LEU A 182 17.45 -1.78 4.34
N SER A 183 16.19 -1.98 4.64
CA SER A 183 15.71 -2.48 5.93
C SER A 183 16.22 -3.89 6.27
N VAL A 184 16.66 -4.64 5.27
CA VAL A 184 17.29 -5.94 5.45
C VAL A 184 18.72 -5.81 6.00
N ILE A 185 19.43 -4.74 5.59
CA ILE A 185 20.83 -4.48 6.02
C ILE A 185 20.86 -3.59 7.26
N LEU A 186 19.90 -2.65 7.35
CA LEU A 186 19.78 -1.66 8.42
C LEU A 186 18.48 -1.89 9.20
N PRO A 187 18.49 -2.75 10.25
CA PRO A 187 17.30 -3.08 11.03
C PRO A 187 16.59 -1.87 11.64
N GLN A 188 17.30 -0.76 11.86
CA GLN A 188 16.73 0.49 12.38
C GLN A 188 15.62 1.06 11.46
N LEU A 189 15.66 0.76 10.16
CA LEU A 189 14.64 1.15 9.20
C LEU A 189 13.31 0.38 9.33
N ASN A 190 13.29 -0.70 10.13
CA ASN A 190 12.06 -1.45 10.47
C ASN A 190 11.44 -0.96 11.79
N SER A 191 11.83 0.20 12.33
CA SER A 191 11.21 0.73 13.53
C SER A 191 9.84 1.36 13.22
N GLU A 192 8.87 1.17 14.12
CA GLU A 192 7.52 1.77 13.99
C GLU A 192 7.56 3.29 13.77
N LEU A 193 8.54 3.96 14.39
CA LEU A 193 8.72 5.40 14.23
C LEU A 193 9.11 5.76 12.78
N VAL A 194 10.01 5.00 12.15
CA VAL A 194 10.41 5.20 10.75
C VAL A 194 9.23 4.92 9.83
N ASP A 195 8.45 3.87 10.08
CA ASP A 195 7.26 3.53 9.30
C ASP A 195 6.19 4.62 9.41
N LEU A 196 5.94 5.12 10.62
CA LEU A 196 5.03 6.24 10.87
C LEU A 196 5.49 7.51 10.15
N LEU A 197 6.77 7.89 10.26
CA LEU A 197 7.32 9.06 9.59
C LEU A 197 7.20 8.93 8.07
N PHE A 198 7.51 7.75 7.53
CA PHE A 198 7.39 7.48 6.10
C PHE A 198 5.95 7.62 5.61
N SER A 199 5.00 7.03 6.34
CA SER A 199 3.56 7.13 6.03
C SER A 199 3.05 8.57 6.10
N LEU A 200 3.50 9.35 7.09
CA LEU A 200 3.15 10.79 7.21
C LEU A 200 3.73 11.60 6.03
N ILE A 201 5.00 11.37 5.67
CA ILE A 201 5.63 12.04 4.53
C ILE A 201 4.88 11.68 3.24
N THR A 202 4.53 10.42 3.05
CA THR A 202 3.74 9.95 1.92
C THR A 202 2.38 10.65 1.86
N LEU A 203 1.64 10.67 2.97
CA LEU A 203 0.35 11.36 3.06
C LEU A 203 0.46 12.84 2.70
N LEU A 204 1.44 13.54 3.29
CA LEU A 204 1.68 14.96 3.02
C LEU A 204 2.04 15.20 1.55
N SER A 205 2.86 14.34 0.94
CA SER A 205 3.25 14.46 -0.46
C SER A 205 2.05 14.39 -1.42
N PHE A 206 0.99 13.67 -1.06
CA PHE A 206 -0.27 13.61 -1.81
C PHE A 206 -1.21 14.77 -1.49
N LEU A 207 -1.30 15.20 -0.23
CA LEU A 207 -2.22 16.26 0.19
C LEU A 207 -1.78 17.66 -0.25
N VAL A 208 -0.49 17.96 -0.15
CA VAL A 208 0.05 19.30 -0.44
C VAL A 208 -0.30 19.77 -1.86
N PRO A 209 -0.08 19.00 -2.95
CA PRO A 209 -0.45 19.42 -4.30
C PRO A 209 -1.95 19.67 -4.48
N VAL A 210 -2.79 18.89 -3.79
CA VAL A 210 -4.26 19.05 -3.84
C VAL A 210 -4.68 20.36 -3.19
N ILE A 211 -4.11 20.67 -2.02
CA ILE A 211 -4.40 21.90 -1.26
C ILE A 211 -3.93 23.12 -2.07
N ILE A 212 -2.70 23.09 -2.59
CA ILE A 212 -2.14 24.19 -3.39
C ILE A 212 -3.03 24.45 -4.62
N ASN A 213 -3.42 23.41 -5.36
CA ASN A 213 -4.26 23.57 -6.54
C ASN A 213 -5.63 24.15 -6.17
N LYS A 214 -6.25 23.71 -5.07
CA LYS A 214 -7.54 24.25 -4.59
C LYS A 214 -7.43 25.72 -4.20
N LEU A 215 -6.36 26.11 -3.53
CA LEU A 215 -6.10 27.50 -3.14
C LEU A 215 -5.87 28.40 -4.38
N TYR A 216 -5.11 27.88 -5.35
CA TYR A 216 -4.85 28.62 -6.60
C TYR A 216 -6.13 28.83 -7.43
N LEU A 217 -6.98 27.81 -7.56
CA LEU A 217 -8.27 27.93 -8.27
C LEU A 217 -9.23 28.89 -7.56
N ASN A 218 -9.28 28.89 -6.23
CA ASN A 218 -10.10 29.83 -5.47
C ASN A 218 -9.63 31.28 -5.66
N LYS A 219 -8.32 31.50 -5.80
CA LYS A 219 -7.77 32.85 -6.03
C LYS A 219 -8.01 33.38 -7.45
N LEU A 220 -8.22 32.50 -8.43
CA LEU A 220 -8.56 32.88 -9.81
C LEU A 220 -10.05 33.18 -9.99
N ASN A 221 -10.90 32.70 -9.08
CA ASN A 221 -12.37 32.89 -9.11
C ASN A 221 -12.84 34.01 -8.15
N SER A 222 -11.93 34.63 -7.41
CA SER A 222 -12.15 35.82 -6.58
C SER A 222 -11.61 37.09 -7.28
#